data_485691669e1b7ad2eefb01f51c3c254a
#
_entry.id   485691669e1b7ad2eefb01f51c3c254a
#
_cell.length_a   1.000
_cell.length_b   1.000
_cell.length_c   1.000
_cell.angle_alpha   90.00
_cell.angle_beta   90.00
_cell.angle_gamma   90.00
#
_symmetry.space_group_name_H-M   'P 1'
#
loop_
_entity.id
_entity.type
_entity.pdbx_description
1 polymer ?
#
loop_
_entity_poly.entity_id
_entity_poly.type
_entity_poly.pdbx_seq_one_letter_code
_entity_poly.pdbx_strand_id
1 'polypeptide(L)'
;MSVIIRTFLIALLFAAIIFILGANNIFSIKDDVVDFSIEKTPRIKEISSNQNKDALFGDLHVHTMYSFDAFIFGTTASPDDAYRYAKGGAIKHPLGFDMQLDDPLDFYAVTDHAAWLGMLPAYADPASKPGKLDFASDLHGLNDPENLNTNTFVRRAGLFANLILSLIHI
;
A
#
# COMPACT_ATOMS: atom_id res chain seq x y z
N MET A 1 -21.37 -23.12 -28.00
CA MET A 1 -20.96 -23.28 -26.62
C MET A 1 -21.20 -21.96 -25.89
N SER A 2 -22.02 -21.92 -24.85
CA SER A 2 -22.38 -20.67 -24.19
C SER A 2 -21.14 -20.02 -23.54
N VAL A 3 -21.15 -18.68 -23.39
CA VAL A 3 -20.09 -17.92 -22.75
C VAL A 3 -19.80 -18.49 -21.35
N ILE A 4 -20.83 -18.88 -20.60
CA ILE A 4 -20.74 -19.48 -19.27
C ILE A 4 -19.91 -20.76 -19.28
N ILE A 5 -20.11 -21.65 -20.26
CA ILE A 5 -19.36 -22.91 -20.37
C ILE A 5 -17.88 -22.62 -20.68
N ARG A 6 -17.58 -21.62 -21.52
CA ARG A 6 -16.19 -21.21 -21.83
C ARG A 6 -15.48 -20.67 -20.61
N THR A 7 -16.14 -19.78 -19.85
CA THR A 7 -15.58 -19.22 -18.62
C THR A 7 -15.31 -20.28 -17.59
N PHE A 8 -16.24 -21.23 -17.42
CA PHE A 8 -16.08 -22.34 -16.49
C PHE A 8 -14.92 -23.27 -16.87
N LEU A 9 -14.75 -23.58 -18.16
CA LEU A 9 -13.63 -24.39 -18.66
C LEU A 9 -12.28 -23.70 -18.49
N ILE A 10 -12.22 -22.37 -18.70
CA ILE A 10 -11.00 -21.59 -18.47
C ILE A 10 -10.64 -21.59 -16.98
N ALA A 11 -11.61 -21.40 -16.09
CA ALA A 11 -11.38 -21.45 -14.64
C ALA A 11 -10.89 -22.83 -14.17
N LEU A 12 -11.47 -23.91 -14.71
CA LEU A 12 -11.01 -25.27 -14.44
C LEU A 12 -9.58 -25.52 -14.93
N LEU A 13 -9.25 -25.03 -16.13
CA LEU A 13 -7.90 -25.14 -16.67
C LEU A 13 -6.88 -24.40 -15.81
N PHE A 14 -7.21 -23.17 -15.35
CA PHE A 14 -6.36 -22.41 -14.43
C PHE A 14 -6.17 -23.14 -13.09
N ALA A 15 -7.23 -23.69 -12.51
CA ALA A 15 -7.15 -24.46 -11.28
C ALA A 15 -6.30 -25.72 -11.46
N ALA A 16 -6.42 -26.41 -12.58
CA ALA A 16 -5.59 -27.58 -12.90
C ALA A 16 -4.11 -27.19 -13.07
N ILE A 17 -3.81 -26.09 -13.73
CA ILE A 17 -2.44 -25.58 -13.87
C ILE A 17 -1.83 -25.25 -12.51
N ILE A 18 -2.57 -24.54 -11.65
CA ILE A 18 -2.11 -24.22 -10.28
C ILE A 18 -1.87 -25.50 -9.49
N PHE A 19 -2.76 -26.49 -9.60
CA PHE A 19 -2.60 -27.77 -8.93
C PHE A 19 -1.37 -28.56 -9.41
N ILE A 20 -1.16 -28.62 -10.73
CA ILE A 20 0.00 -29.28 -11.35
C ILE A 20 1.30 -28.58 -10.96
N LEU A 21 1.33 -27.23 -10.97
CA LEU A 21 2.50 -26.46 -10.57
C LEU A 21 2.80 -26.63 -9.08
N GLY A 22 1.77 -26.68 -8.23
CA GLY A 22 1.89 -27.00 -6.81
C GLY A 22 2.39 -28.41 -6.55
N ALA A 23 1.82 -29.42 -7.26
CA ALA A 23 2.20 -30.80 -7.13
C ALA A 23 3.63 -31.11 -7.61
N ASN A 24 4.15 -30.31 -8.55
CA ASN A 24 5.53 -30.45 -9.05
C ASN A 24 6.57 -29.64 -8.25
N ASN A 25 6.22 -29.15 -7.05
CA ASN A 25 7.11 -28.34 -6.22
C ASN A 25 7.73 -27.11 -6.90
N ILE A 26 7.10 -26.59 -7.97
CA ILE A 26 7.57 -25.37 -8.65
C ILE A 26 7.45 -24.16 -7.71
N PHE A 27 6.52 -24.20 -6.76
CA PHE A 27 6.40 -23.28 -5.62
C PHE A 27 6.96 -23.84 -4.31
N SER A 28 7.68 -24.96 -4.34
CA SER A 28 8.50 -25.31 -3.22
C SER A 28 9.59 -24.24 -3.14
N ILE A 29 9.36 -23.27 -2.29
CA ILE A 29 10.47 -22.57 -1.64
C ILE A 29 11.17 -23.75 -0.96
N LYS A 30 12.20 -24.29 -1.60
CA LYS A 30 13.19 -25.04 -0.86
C LYS A 30 13.54 -24.11 0.28
N ASP A 31 13.36 -24.57 1.51
CA ASP A 31 14.14 -24.10 2.63
C ASP A 31 15.61 -24.47 2.33
N ASP A 32 16.17 -23.86 1.30
CA ASP A 32 17.57 -23.58 1.28
C ASP A 32 17.68 -22.66 2.50
N VAL A 33 17.89 -23.27 3.65
CA VAL A 33 18.45 -22.62 4.80
C VAL A 33 19.67 -21.94 4.21
N VAL A 34 19.47 -20.67 3.85
CA VAL A 34 20.59 -19.80 3.51
C VAL A 34 21.39 -19.86 4.79
N ASP A 35 22.44 -20.67 4.77
CA ASP A 35 23.40 -20.72 5.84
C ASP A 35 23.96 -19.28 5.91
N PHE A 36 23.33 -18.46 6.77
CA PHE A 36 23.90 -17.22 7.25
C PHE A 36 25.07 -17.56 8.17
N SER A 37 25.95 -18.47 7.76
CA SER A 37 27.31 -18.42 8.23
C SER A 37 27.78 -17.04 7.80
N ILE A 38 27.71 -16.11 8.73
CA ILE A 38 28.32 -14.79 8.60
C ILE A 38 29.79 -15.11 8.35
N GLU A 39 30.16 -15.25 7.07
CA GLU A 39 31.52 -15.19 6.65
C GLU A 39 32.02 -13.91 7.31
N LYS A 40 32.92 -14.04 8.30
CA LYS A 40 33.41 -12.91 9.06
C LYS A 40 33.84 -11.86 8.07
N THR A 41 32.94 -10.92 7.82
CA THR A 41 33.19 -9.77 6.97
C THR A 41 34.56 -9.25 7.40
N PRO A 42 35.57 -9.14 6.52
CA PRO A 42 36.86 -8.63 6.91
C PRO A 42 36.61 -7.36 7.71
N ARG A 43 37.12 -7.29 8.94
CA ARG A 43 36.92 -6.14 9.84
C ARG A 43 37.06 -4.91 8.99
N ILE A 44 35.95 -4.21 8.77
CA ILE A 44 36.03 -2.90 8.16
C ILE A 44 37.04 -2.16 8.99
N LYS A 45 38.21 -1.88 8.37
CA LYS A 45 39.29 -1.10 8.95
C LYS A 45 38.59 0.05 9.66
N GLU A 46 38.76 0.16 10.99
CA GLU A 46 38.06 1.16 11.81
C GLU A 46 38.07 2.47 11.03
N ILE A 47 36.90 2.79 10.46
CA ILE A 47 36.69 4.09 9.86
C ILE A 47 36.77 4.99 11.07
N SER A 48 37.86 5.75 11.19
CA SER A 48 38.07 6.71 12.27
C SER A 48 36.76 7.47 12.39
N SER A 49 36.05 7.28 13.50
CA SER A 49 34.79 7.97 13.77
C SER A 49 35.08 9.46 13.61
N ASN A 50 34.65 10.02 12.48
CA ASN A 50 34.69 11.46 12.33
C ASN A 50 33.72 11.97 13.39
N GLN A 51 34.25 12.65 14.42
CA GLN A 51 33.49 13.11 15.60
C GLN A 51 32.29 14.00 15.24
N ASN A 52 32.11 14.33 13.95
CA ASN A 52 31.06 15.15 13.42
C ASN A 52 30.06 14.40 12.51
N LYS A 53 29.96 13.06 12.60
CA LYS A 53 28.96 12.28 11.87
C LYS A 53 27.81 11.98 12.82
N ASP A 54 26.73 12.69 12.66
CA ASP A 54 25.45 12.40 13.30
C ASP A 54 24.67 11.39 12.44
N ALA A 55 24.01 10.42 13.09
CA ALA A 55 23.06 9.56 12.43
C ALA A 55 21.75 10.32 12.25
N LEU A 56 21.28 10.47 11.01
CA LEU A 56 20.01 11.11 10.71
C LEU A 56 18.97 10.04 10.36
N PHE A 57 17.76 10.16 10.91
CA PHE A 57 16.65 9.25 10.71
C PHE A 57 15.51 9.94 9.99
N GLY A 58 14.95 9.30 8.98
CA GLY A 58 13.86 9.88 8.21
C GLY A 58 13.28 8.91 7.19
N ASP A 59 12.29 9.39 6.44
CA ASP A 59 11.62 8.62 5.40
C ASP A 59 11.43 9.46 4.13
N LEU A 60 11.77 8.86 2.99
CA LEU A 60 11.62 9.45 1.66
C LEU A 60 10.65 8.67 0.77
N HIS A 61 9.86 7.77 1.35
CA HIS A 61 8.85 6.99 0.63
C HIS A 61 7.55 6.94 1.45
N VAL A 62 6.77 8.00 1.34
CA VAL A 62 5.54 8.17 2.14
C VAL A 62 4.38 8.48 1.22
N HIS A 63 3.31 7.70 1.37
CA HIS A 63 2.05 7.89 0.66
C HIS A 63 0.97 8.38 1.62
N THR A 64 0.21 9.38 1.20
CA THR A 64 -0.89 9.97 1.95
C THR A 64 -2.25 9.61 1.34
N MET A 65 -3.35 10.17 1.87
CA MET A 65 -4.66 9.98 1.26
C MET A 65 -4.74 10.49 -0.19
N TYR A 66 -3.76 11.26 -0.67
CA TYR A 66 -3.72 11.70 -2.05
C TYR A 66 -3.14 10.65 -3.00
N SER A 67 -2.44 9.64 -2.50
CA SER A 67 -2.00 8.49 -3.27
C SER A 67 -3.14 7.49 -3.41
N PHE A 68 -3.44 7.04 -4.62
CA PHE A 68 -4.58 6.17 -4.89
C PHE A 68 -4.50 4.84 -4.12
N ASP A 69 -3.31 4.27 -4.01
CA ASP A 69 -3.04 3.03 -3.28
C ASP A 69 -3.26 3.21 -1.78
N ALA A 70 -2.66 4.24 -1.18
CA ALA A 70 -2.80 4.52 0.23
C ALA A 70 -4.26 4.79 0.60
N PHE A 71 -4.98 5.59 -0.20
CA PHE A 71 -6.40 5.87 0.02
C PHE A 71 -7.24 4.59 -0.01
N ILE A 72 -7.04 3.73 -1.03
CA ILE A 72 -7.81 2.48 -1.16
C ILE A 72 -7.57 1.57 0.05
N PHE A 73 -6.35 1.53 0.58
CA PHE A 73 -6.02 0.68 1.71
C PHE A 73 -6.22 1.35 3.08
N GLY A 74 -6.88 2.52 3.14
CA GLY A 74 -7.40 3.07 4.39
C GLY A 74 -6.65 4.24 4.96
N THR A 75 -5.67 4.81 4.24
CA THR A 75 -4.98 6.02 4.68
C THR A 75 -5.90 7.23 4.56
N THR A 76 -6.08 7.96 5.67
CA THR A 76 -6.88 9.18 5.75
C THR A 76 -6.04 10.42 6.06
N ALA A 77 -4.76 10.24 6.38
CA ALA A 77 -3.83 11.33 6.65
C ALA A 77 -3.55 12.12 5.37
N SER A 78 -3.69 13.44 5.44
CA SER A 78 -3.30 14.38 4.39
C SER A 78 -1.78 14.56 4.35
N PRO A 79 -1.22 15.19 3.29
CA PRO A 79 0.19 15.58 3.29
C PRO A 79 0.59 16.46 4.49
N ASP A 80 -0.30 17.38 4.90
CA ASP A 80 -0.05 18.22 6.07
C ASP A 80 -0.01 17.40 7.38
N ASP A 81 -0.88 16.39 7.50
CA ASP A 81 -0.86 15.48 8.64
C ASP A 81 0.44 14.66 8.66
N ALA A 82 0.88 14.17 7.49
CA ALA A 82 2.12 13.43 7.37
C ALA A 82 3.33 14.26 7.82
N TYR A 83 3.43 15.52 7.38
CA TYR A 83 4.49 16.42 7.84
C TYR A 83 4.35 16.83 9.31
N ARG A 84 3.12 16.94 9.85
CA ARG A 84 2.89 17.15 11.27
C ARG A 84 3.41 15.98 12.08
N TYR A 85 3.08 14.77 11.67
CA TYR A 85 3.53 13.54 12.31
C TYR A 85 5.05 13.41 12.31
N ALA A 86 5.69 13.65 11.15
CA ALA A 86 7.15 13.61 11.02
C ALA A 86 7.86 14.60 11.96
N LYS A 87 7.22 15.74 12.26
CA LYS A 87 7.72 16.74 13.21
C LYS A 87 7.38 16.42 14.67
N GLY A 88 6.88 15.22 14.97
CA GLY A 88 6.51 14.81 16.34
C GLY A 88 5.14 15.34 16.79
N GLY A 89 4.31 15.87 15.88
CA GLY A 89 2.94 16.27 16.20
C GLY A 89 1.98 15.07 16.15
N ALA A 90 0.98 15.06 17.04
CA ALA A 90 -0.05 14.02 17.03
C ALA A 90 -0.99 14.16 15.81
N ILE A 91 -1.34 13.03 15.21
CA ILE A 91 -2.37 12.91 14.20
C ILE A 91 -3.38 11.83 14.58
N LYS A 92 -4.58 11.85 13.98
CA LYS A 92 -5.60 10.84 14.20
C LYS A 92 -5.38 9.62 13.32
N HIS A 93 -5.35 8.44 13.93
CA HIS A 93 -5.53 7.19 13.20
C HIS A 93 -6.98 7.10 12.71
N PRO A 94 -7.27 6.49 11.54
CA PRO A 94 -8.65 6.35 11.04
C PRO A 94 -9.61 5.68 12.02
N LEU A 95 -9.12 4.84 12.92
CA LEU A 95 -9.92 4.22 14.01
C LEU A 95 -10.11 5.12 15.24
N GLY A 96 -9.67 6.40 15.19
CA GLY A 96 -10.01 7.43 16.17
C GLY A 96 -9.00 7.66 17.30
N PHE A 97 -7.96 6.84 17.45
CA PHE A 97 -6.90 7.08 18.45
C PHE A 97 -5.81 8.01 17.90
N ASP A 98 -5.06 8.63 18.82
CA ASP A 98 -3.93 9.49 18.46
C ASP A 98 -2.68 8.66 18.20
N MET A 99 -1.91 9.07 17.18
CA MET A 99 -0.59 8.55 16.85
C MET A 99 0.41 9.68 16.88
N GLN A 100 1.56 9.45 17.48
CA GLN A 100 2.63 10.43 17.61
C GLN A 100 3.97 9.71 17.64
N LEU A 101 4.99 10.30 17.04
CA LEU A 101 6.38 9.83 17.21
C LEU A 101 6.94 10.34 18.55
N ASP A 102 7.76 9.52 19.19
CA ASP A 102 8.47 9.93 20.42
C ASP A 102 9.49 11.02 20.07
N ASP A 103 10.22 10.86 18.96
CA ASP A 103 11.18 11.83 18.46
C ASP A 103 10.83 12.25 17.02
N PRO A 104 10.96 13.54 16.67
CA PRO A 104 10.79 14.01 15.30
C PRO A 104 11.80 13.36 14.33
N LEU A 105 11.41 13.19 13.08
CA LEU A 105 12.32 12.76 12.03
C LEU A 105 13.22 13.93 11.56
N ASP A 106 14.46 13.61 11.21
CA ASP A 106 15.44 14.60 10.73
C ASP A 106 15.15 15.02 9.27
N PHE A 107 14.61 14.09 8.46
CA PHE A 107 14.20 14.37 7.10
C PHE A 107 12.97 13.57 6.73
N TYR A 108 12.14 14.12 5.84
CA TYR A 108 10.88 13.50 5.44
C TYR A 108 10.39 14.04 4.10
N ALA A 109 9.88 13.18 3.23
CA ALA A 109 9.24 13.59 2.00
C ALA A 109 7.99 12.77 1.70
N VAL A 110 6.89 13.46 1.43
CA VAL A 110 5.68 12.84 0.88
C VAL A 110 5.93 12.57 -0.60
N THR A 111 5.66 11.34 -1.04
CA THR A 111 5.93 10.83 -2.38
C THR A 111 4.70 10.13 -2.97
N ASP A 112 3.55 10.79 -2.90
CA ASP A 112 2.30 10.29 -3.44
C ASP A 112 2.42 9.98 -4.94
N HIS A 113 1.74 8.95 -5.41
CA HIS A 113 1.65 8.66 -6.84
C HIS A 113 1.02 9.82 -7.61
N ALA A 114 1.65 10.22 -8.72
CA ALA A 114 1.12 11.26 -9.61
C ALA A 114 -0.19 10.82 -10.29
N ALA A 115 -0.32 9.54 -10.60
CA ALA A 115 -1.57 8.98 -11.13
C ALA A 115 -2.68 9.10 -10.08
N TRP A 116 -3.83 9.67 -10.48
CA TRP A 116 -5.00 9.86 -9.62
C TRP A 116 -4.73 10.71 -8.37
N LEU A 117 -3.68 11.54 -8.37
CA LEU A 117 -3.27 12.35 -7.21
C LEU A 117 -4.44 13.18 -6.66
N GLY A 118 -4.86 12.89 -5.44
CA GLY A 118 -5.94 13.59 -4.74
C GLY A 118 -7.34 13.38 -5.33
N MET A 119 -7.51 12.55 -6.36
CA MET A 119 -8.82 12.35 -7.01
C MET A 119 -9.72 11.42 -6.20
N LEU A 120 -9.18 10.37 -5.59
CA LEU A 120 -9.98 9.38 -4.89
C LEU A 120 -10.73 9.96 -3.68
N PRO A 121 -10.12 10.79 -2.81
CA PRO A 121 -10.85 11.49 -1.77
C PRO A 121 -12.01 12.32 -2.32
N ALA A 122 -11.82 12.99 -3.47
CA ALA A 122 -12.87 13.79 -4.09
C ALA A 122 -14.00 12.93 -4.66
N TYR A 123 -13.71 11.75 -5.22
CA TYR A 123 -14.73 10.78 -5.64
C TYR A 123 -15.43 10.15 -4.44
N ALA A 124 -14.76 9.94 -3.32
CA ALA A 124 -15.33 9.35 -2.12
C ALA A 124 -16.31 10.28 -1.38
N ASP A 125 -16.25 11.58 -1.63
CA ASP A 125 -17.21 12.56 -1.09
C ASP A 125 -18.48 12.67 -1.97
N PRO A 126 -19.62 12.13 -1.55
CA PRO A 126 -20.86 12.16 -2.34
C PRO A 126 -21.42 13.59 -2.53
N ALA A 127 -20.96 14.57 -1.75
CA ALA A 127 -21.38 15.96 -1.91
C ALA A 127 -20.60 16.67 -3.02
N SER A 128 -19.41 16.20 -3.37
CA SER A 128 -18.56 16.76 -4.40
C SER A 128 -19.14 16.55 -5.81
N LYS A 129 -18.68 17.33 -6.79
CA LYS A 129 -19.04 17.10 -8.20
C LYS A 129 -18.53 15.76 -8.73
N PRO A 130 -17.25 15.38 -8.54
CA PRO A 130 -16.75 14.08 -8.97
C PRO A 130 -17.40 12.91 -8.21
N GLY A 131 -17.76 13.08 -6.94
CA GLY A 131 -18.44 12.04 -6.15
C GLY A 131 -19.86 11.70 -6.62
N LYS A 132 -20.45 12.54 -7.47
CA LYS A 132 -21.79 12.28 -8.06
C LYS A 132 -21.74 11.46 -9.35
N LEU A 133 -20.56 11.07 -9.81
CA LEU A 133 -20.42 10.19 -10.96
C LEU A 133 -20.76 8.75 -10.58
N ASP A 134 -21.38 8.01 -11.48
CA ASP A 134 -21.89 6.66 -11.20
C ASP A 134 -20.83 5.73 -10.62
N PHE A 135 -19.62 5.74 -11.19
CA PHE A 135 -18.50 4.90 -10.73
C PHE A 135 -17.95 5.33 -9.36
N ALA A 136 -18.20 6.56 -8.93
CA ALA A 136 -17.68 7.07 -7.65
C ALA A 136 -18.41 6.43 -6.45
N SER A 137 -19.60 5.88 -6.66
CA SER A 137 -20.40 5.22 -5.61
C SER A 137 -19.65 4.08 -4.92
N ASP A 138 -18.75 3.39 -5.63
CA ASP A 138 -17.93 2.31 -5.07
C ASP A 138 -16.87 2.80 -4.05
N LEU A 139 -16.58 4.10 -4.07
CA LEU A 139 -15.63 4.74 -3.15
C LEU A 139 -16.30 5.41 -1.96
N HIS A 140 -17.63 5.63 -2.02
CA HIS A 140 -18.36 6.30 -0.92
C HIS A 140 -18.20 5.52 0.38
N GLY A 141 -17.84 6.24 1.45
CA GLY A 141 -17.65 5.67 2.77
C GLY A 141 -16.53 4.62 2.87
N LEU A 142 -15.68 4.48 1.85
CA LEU A 142 -14.64 3.44 1.84
C LEU A 142 -13.75 3.50 3.08
N ASN A 143 -13.41 4.70 3.53
CA ASN A 143 -12.52 4.93 4.67
C ASN A 143 -13.25 5.36 5.94
N ASP A 144 -14.57 5.17 6.01
CA ASP A 144 -15.30 5.33 7.26
C ASP A 144 -14.86 4.25 8.26
N PRO A 145 -14.80 4.56 9.57
CA PRO A 145 -14.26 3.65 10.60
C PRO A 145 -14.83 2.24 10.57
N GLU A 146 -16.13 2.09 10.31
CA GLU A 146 -16.82 0.81 10.21
C GLU A 146 -16.37 -0.04 9.00
N ASN A 147 -15.79 0.59 7.98
CA ASN A 147 -15.28 -0.06 6.77
C ASN A 147 -13.78 -0.35 6.82
N LEU A 148 -13.09 0.03 7.91
CA LEU A 148 -11.66 -0.22 8.11
C LEU A 148 -11.45 -1.56 8.83
N ASN A 149 -11.83 -2.65 8.19
CA ASN A 149 -11.71 -4.00 8.74
C ASN A 149 -11.28 -5.01 7.67
N THR A 150 -10.88 -6.20 8.10
CA THR A 150 -10.37 -7.26 7.21
C THR A 150 -11.41 -7.77 6.21
N ASN A 151 -12.71 -7.66 6.51
CA ASN A 151 -13.78 -8.12 5.63
C ASN A 151 -13.88 -7.27 4.36
N THR A 152 -13.39 -6.04 4.38
CA THR A 152 -13.39 -5.14 3.22
C THR A 152 -12.15 -5.29 2.34
N PHE A 153 -11.18 -6.12 2.73
CA PHE A 153 -9.92 -6.29 2.00
C PHE A 153 -10.12 -6.71 0.54
N VAL A 154 -11.00 -7.68 0.28
CA VAL A 154 -11.29 -8.18 -1.08
C VAL A 154 -11.89 -7.07 -1.94
N ARG A 155 -12.80 -6.26 -1.39
CA ARG A 155 -13.37 -5.09 -2.08
C ARG A 155 -12.28 -4.08 -2.43
N ARG A 156 -11.41 -3.75 -1.48
CA ARG A 156 -10.29 -2.81 -1.66
C ARG A 156 -9.30 -3.31 -2.70
N ALA A 157 -8.93 -4.58 -2.65
CA ALA A 157 -8.05 -5.21 -3.64
C ALA A 157 -8.66 -5.19 -5.05
N GLY A 158 -9.98 -5.40 -5.17
CA GLY A 158 -10.70 -5.29 -6.43
C GLY A 158 -10.69 -3.87 -6.99
N LEU A 159 -10.95 -2.86 -6.17
CA LEU A 159 -10.86 -1.44 -6.57
C LEU A 159 -9.45 -1.07 -7.02
N PHE A 160 -8.43 -1.49 -6.27
CA PHE A 160 -7.03 -1.28 -6.64
C PHE A 160 -6.70 -1.89 -7.99
N ALA A 161 -7.08 -3.17 -8.20
CA ALA A 161 -6.83 -3.86 -9.47
C ALA A 161 -7.53 -3.16 -10.65
N ASN A 162 -8.77 -2.71 -10.48
CA ASN A 162 -9.51 -2.00 -11.52
C ASN A 162 -8.83 -0.67 -11.90
N LEU A 163 -8.32 0.09 -10.92
CA LEU A 163 -7.57 1.31 -11.20
C LEU A 163 -6.27 1.04 -11.97
N ILE A 164 -5.49 0.04 -11.55
CA ILE A 164 -4.27 -0.35 -12.27
C ILE A 164 -4.58 -0.79 -13.70
N LEU A 165 -5.62 -1.62 -13.90
CA LEU A 165 -6.01 -2.06 -15.22
C LEU A 165 -6.49 -0.89 -16.11
N SER A 166 -7.16 0.12 -15.53
CA SER A 166 -7.58 1.31 -16.28
C SER A 166 -6.39 2.13 -16.77
N LEU A 167 -5.28 2.17 -16.03
CA LEU A 167 -4.04 2.84 -16.44
C LEU A 167 -3.33 2.15 -17.60
N ILE A 168 -3.53 0.83 -17.77
CA ILE A 168 -2.90 0.04 -18.85
C ILE A 168 -3.63 0.27 -20.18
N HIS A 169 -4.88 0.73 -20.15
CA HIS A 169 -5.71 0.93 -21.34
C HIS A 169 -5.72 2.38 -21.87
N ILE A 170 -4.93 3.27 -21.27
CA ILE A 170 -4.69 4.64 -21.73
C ILE A 170 -3.43 4.66 -22.60
#